data_0d519b891392f160be96e1d93be5a7f3
#
_entry.id   0d519b891392f160be96e1d93be5a7f3
#
_cell.length_a   1.000
_cell.length_b   1.000
_cell.length_c   1.000
_cell.angle_alpha   90.00
_cell.angle_beta   90.00
_cell.angle_gamma   90.00
#
_symmetry.space_group_name_H-M   'P 1'
#
loop_
_entity.id
_entity.type
_entity.pdbx_description
1 polymer ?
#
loop_
_entity_poly.entity_id
_entity_poly.type
_entity_poly.pdbx_seq_one_letter_code
_entity_poly.pdbx_strand_id
1 'polypeptide(L)'
;MKQLKTTLYKSIASIIVSDNTEFKSSRNMTIFSQILSIYPSKSIYALTAHRVFSYIERNILNVDLMIELMKEDGEDEEIIKTIKDLRRNPEVKTSSEVTELCIMFTDYIKYSRILKKKDGFIQSLDLIDGDIAPNKENMRQLYNMAQDIIEAYNYANITNTSHTFDTSDKEAMKFIVAETKDARSSDKVIITGVRGLNMILSPGYLGGYLYIYAALPGCYKSGILLKGHVDTLRFNDHLKNITNGKQPVSIYISMENTMTQTVRRLWSLLYPTADMSVFTVDEITDMIEQALTEKGMRSVILYYGYREKSTRDLSNIIQGFNTDKTEVVAVYLDYIKRIRSGRDDAAVLSSEKTELHAIMNELKLIAANFNIPIITGHQLNRAAAAAVDELAKNGGYNKTDMALGRANISVAWEIVEVADFLALMNIENHGDNKFLVVKAAKQRDKDAQNTENIIGFRQPFVSPISFALRDDITENVPICEFIYEGKQRTNYIAENI
;
A
#
# COMPACT_ATOMS: atom_id res chain seq x y z
N MET A 1 19.30 27.53 -15.81
CA MET A 1 18.70 27.19 -14.50
C MET A 1 18.38 28.48 -13.75
N LYS A 2 17.14 28.65 -13.25
CA LYS A 2 16.83 29.77 -12.36
C LYS A 2 17.57 29.53 -11.04
N GLN A 3 18.33 30.51 -10.56
CA GLN A 3 18.98 30.46 -9.25
C GLN A 3 17.93 30.63 -8.15
N LEU A 4 18.08 29.89 -7.06
CA LEU A 4 17.33 30.14 -5.84
C LEU A 4 17.67 31.54 -5.32
N LYS A 5 16.70 32.21 -4.68
CA LYS A 5 16.95 33.49 -4.01
C LYS A 5 18.00 33.32 -2.90
N THR A 6 18.89 34.26 -2.75
CA THR A 6 19.94 34.26 -1.70
C THR A 6 19.36 34.08 -0.30
N THR A 7 18.16 34.61 -0.05
CA THR A 7 17.43 34.43 1.22
C THR A 7 17.17 32.97 1.57
N LEU A 8 16.90 32.09 0.58
CA LEU A 8 16.66 30.66 0.82
C LEU A 8 17.94 29.93 1.25
N TYR A 9 19.10 30.27 0.65
CA TYR A 9 20.37 29.73 1.11
C TYR A 9 20.72 30.20 2.53
N LYS A 10 20.35 31.44 2.88
CA LYS A 10 20.51 31.99 4.22
C LYS A 10 19.65 31.21 5.23
N SER A 11 18.41 30.89 4.87
CA SER A 11 17.53 30.07 5.71
C SER A 11 18.09 28.66 5.91
N ILE A 12 18.57 28.00 4.86
CA ILE A 12 19.23 26.68 4.96
C ILE A 12 20.43 26.75 5.88
N ALA A 13 21.35 27.71 5.65
CA ALA A 13 22.52 27.87 6.48
C ALA A 13 22.17 28.15 7.95
N SER A 14 21.14 28.99 8.20
CA SER A 14 20.63 29.28 9.54
C SER A 14 20.14 28.05 10.28
N ILE A 15 19.38 27.17 9.59
CA ILE A 15 18.88 25.92 10.16
C ILE A 15 20.04 24.97 10.50
N ILE A 16 20.98 24.81 9.59
CA ILE A 16 22.09 23.85 9.74
C ILE A 16 23.04 24.27 10.87
N VAL A 17 23.26 25.57 11.08
CA VAL A 17 24.11 26.10 12.16
C VAL A 17 23.35 26.33 13.49
N SER A 18 22.05 26.08 13.51
CA SER A 18 21.23 26.21 14.71
C SER A 18 21.67 25.21 15.79
N ASP A 19 21.59 25.57 17.05
CA ASP A 19 21.78 24.67 18.19
C ASP A 19 20.53 23.83 18.47
N ASN A 20 19.39 24.10 17.80
CA ASN A 20 18.19 23.33 17.91
C ASN A 20 18.30 22.04 17.07
N THR A 21 18.42 20.90 17.76
CA THR A 21 18.56 19.57 17.15
C THR A 21 17.31 19.13 16.38
N GLU A 22 16.11 19.62 16.75
CA GLU A 22 14.87 19.34 16.01
C GLU A 22 14.92 19.83 14.56
N PHE A 23 15.64 20.95 14.32
CA PHE A 23 15.80 21.50 12.97
C PHE A 23 16.67 20.61 12.08
N LYS A 24 17.57 19.82 12.67
CA LYS A 24 18.57 18.97 12.01
C LYS A 24 18.11 17.52 11.87
N SER A 25 16.81 17.25 11.82
CA SER A 25 16.34 15.90 11.58
C SER A 25 16.92 15.33 10.28
N SER A 26 17.17 14.02 10.25
CA SER A 26 17.72 13.32 9.06
C SER A 26 16.94 13.67 7.79
N ARG A 27 15.61 13.79 7.88
CA ARG A 27 14.74 14.20 6.77
C ARG A 27 15.07 15.61 6.26
N ASN A 28 15.15 16.59 7.16
CA ASN A 28 15.41 17.97 6.80
C ASN A 28 16.79 18.10 6.16
N MET A 29 17.78 17.44 6.73
CA MET A 29 19.14 17.43 6.21
C MET A 29 19.23 16.83 4.82
N THR A 30 18.50 15.74 4.54
CA THR A 30 18.43 15.14 3.19
C THR A 30 17.81 16.12 2.18
N ILE A 31 16.73 16.81 2.52
CA ILE A 31 16.08 17.81 1.65
C ILE A 31 17.05 18.95 1.35
N PHE A 32 17.72 19.49 2.36
CA PHE A 32 18.66 20.61 2.20
C PHE A 32 19.87 20.22 1.35
N SER A 33 20.46 19.04 1.57
CA SER A 33 21.56 18.52 0.76
C SER A 33 21.15 18.39 -0.72
N GLN A 34 19.95 17.85 -0.99
CA GLN A 34 19.43 17.74 -2.35
C GLN A 34 19.21 19.11 -3.01
N ILE A 35 18.64 20.09 -2.29
CA ILE A 35 18.44 21.44 -2.81
C ILE A 35 19.77 22.10 -3.16
N LEU A 36 20.77 22.02 -2.29
CA LEU A 36 22.10 22.59 -2.53
C LEU A 36 22.78 21.92 -3.76
N SER A 37 22.61 20.62 -3.93
CA SER A 37 23.12 19.89 -5.10
C SER A 37 22.42 20.28 -6.40
N ILE A 38 21.10 20.47 -6.38
CA ILE A 38 20.29 20.78 -7.58
C ILE A 38 20.48 22.25 -8.00
N TYR A 39 20.63 23.15 -7.05
CA TYR A 39 20.75 24.59 -7.26
C TYR A 39 22.07 25.12 -6.67
N PRO A 40 23.23 24.82 -7.30
CA PRO A 40 24.49 25.30 -6.80
C PRO A 40 24.58 26.83 -6.88
N SER A 41 25.16 27.45 -5.87
CA SER A 41 25.35 28.88 -5.77
C SER A 41 26.73 29.20 -5.21
N LYS A 42 27.28 30.35 -5.64
CA LYS A 42 28.53 30.94 -5.11
C LYS A 42 28.26 31.91 -3.96
N SER A 43 27.00 32.04 -3.48
CA SER A 43 26.70 32.91 -2.36
C SER A 43 27.38 32.38 -1.09
N ILE A 44 27.80 33.30 -0.24
CA ILE A 44 28.46 32.96 1.04
C ILE A 44 27.60 31.99 1.87
N TYR A 45 26.28 32.15 1.85
CA TYR A 45 25.36 31.28 2.58
C TYR A 45 25.32 29.86 2.00
N ALA A 46 25.35 29.70 0.66
CA ALA A 46 25.42 28.38 0.04
C ALA A 46 26.76 27.70 0.34
N LEU A 47 27.87 28.44 0.24
CA LEU A 47 29.20 27.93 0.59
C LEU A 47 29.26 27.53 2.06
N THR A 48 28.74 28.37 2.96
CA THR A 48 28.64 28.06 4.40
C THR A 48 27.84 26.78 4.63
N ALA A 49 26.66 26.65 4.00
CA ALA A 49 25.83 25.45 4.14
C ALA A 49 26.56 24.20 3.66
N HIS A 50 27.17 24.21 2.47
CA HIS A 50 27.95 23.07 1.95
C HIS A 50 29.08 22.69 2.90
N ARG A 51 29.79 23.68 3.43
CA ARG A 51 30.92 23.41 4.31
C ARG A 51 30.48 22.83 5.65
N VAL A 52 29.43 23.38 6.24
CA VAL A 52 28.85 22.84 7.49
C VAL A 52 28.35 21.40 7.26
N PHE A 53 27.71 21.10 6.13
CA PHE A 53 27.32 19.72 5.79
C PHE A 53 28.50 18.76 5.78
N SER A 54 29.65 19.15 5.23
CA SER A 54 30.82 18.27 5.19
C SER A 54 31.35 17.90 6.60
N TYR A 55 31.16 18.74 7.61
CA TYR A 55 31.50 18.43 9.00
C TYR A 55 30.42 17.58 9.66
N ILE A 56 29.14 17.81 9.35
CA ILE A 56 28.02 16.96 9.83
C ILE A 56 28.18 15.55 9.30
N GLU A 57 28.56 15.35 8.04
CA GLU A 57 28.84 14.03 7.45
C GLU A 57 29.99 13.30 8.15
N ARG A 58 30.91 14.04 8.78
CA ARG A 58 31.97 13.51 9.65
C ARG A 58 31.50 13.28 11.11
N ASN A 59 30.18 13.37 11.36
CA ASN A 59 29.54 13.21 12.66
C ASN A 59 29.88 14.32 13.68
N ILE A 60 30.27 15.51 13.21
CA ILE A 60 30.56 16.67 14.04
C ILE A 60 29.31 17.54 14.09
N LEU A 61 28.49 17.36 15.13
CA LEU A 61 27.20 18.04 15.28
C LEU A 61 27.30 19.32 16.13
N ASN A 62 28.33 19.44 16.99
CA ASN A 62 28.55 20.61 17.82
C ASN A 62 29.18 21.74 17.02
N VAL A 63 28.48 22.86 16.91
CA VAL A 63 28.87 23.98 16.04
C VAL A 63 30.13 24.72 16.61
N ASP A 64 30.34 24.76 17.91
CA ASP A 64 31.54 25.36 18.47
C ASP A 64 32.77 24.53 18.16
N LEU A 65 32.70 23.21 18.32
CA LEU A 65 33.75 22.28 17.91
C LEU A 65 34.01 22.38 16.39
N MET A 66 32.95 22.49 15.59
CA MET A 66 33.03 22.64 14.13
C MET A 66 33.79 23.93 13.76
N ILE A 67 33.53 25.05 14.44
CA ILE A 67 34.24 26.32 14.24
C ILE A 67 35.73 26.21 14.59
N GLU A 68 36.05 25.47 15.66
CA GLU A 68 37.46 25.24 16.06
C GLU A 68 38.19 24.43 14.98
N LEU A 69 37.60 23.32 14.54
CA LEU A 69 38.15 22.48 13.46
C LEU A 69 38.27 23.24 12.14
N MET A 70 37.30 24.07 11.78
CA MET A 70 37.35 24.92 10.59
C MET A 70 38.53 25.89 10.62
N LYS A 71 38.88 26.43 11.78
CA LYS A 71 40.06 27.28 11.92
C LYS A 71 41.35 26.48 11.77
N GLU A 72 41.42 25.27 12.34
CA GLU A 72 42.57 24.38 12.23
C GLU A 72 42.75 23.92 10.76
N ASP A 73 41.68 23.63 10.04
CA ASP A 73 41.67 23.24 8.66
C ASP A 73 41.96 24.43 7.69
N GLY A 74 42.09 25.65 8.20
CA GLY A 74 42.39 26.84 7.39
C GLY A 74 41.23 27.30 6.50
N GLU A 75 40.01 27.10 6.96
CA GLU A 75 38.80 27.53 6.23
C GLU A 75 38.69 29.06 6.18
N ASP A 76 37.91 29.53 5.18
CA ASP A 76 37.69 30.94 4.92
C ASP A 76 37.07 31.64 6.15
N GLU A 77 37.71 32.70 6.63
CA GLU A 77 37.27 33.51 7.77
C GLU A 77 35.86 34.07 7.54
N GLU A 78 35.46 34.34 6.30
CA GLU A 78 34.13 34.83 5.96
C GLU A 78 33.07 33.79 6.24
N ILE A 79 33.33 32.49 5.98
CA ILE A 79 32.44 31.38 6.33
C ILE A 79 32.28 31.29 7.84
N ILE A 80 33.38 31.30 8.58
CA ILE A 80 33.36 31.23 10.05
C ILE A 80 32.60 32.42 10.65
N LYS A 81 32.80 33.61 10.11
CA LYS A 81 32.06 34.82 10.50
C LYS A 81 30.55 34.64 10.21
N THR A 82 30.19 34.15 9.04
CA THR A 82 28.81 33.92 8.63
C THR A 82 28.10 32.93 9.57
N ILE A 83 28.77 31.84 9.99
CA ILE A 83 28.25 30.90 10.98
C ILE A 83 27.92 31.60 12.30
N LYS A 84 28.85 32.39 12.81
CA LYS A 84 28.67 33.13 14.06
C LYS A 84 27.51 34.13 13.98
N ASP A 85 27.40 34.86 12.87
CA ASP A 85 26.35 35.84 12.65
C ASP A 85 24.96 35.18 12.55
N LEU A 86 24.85 34.06 11.86
CA LEU A 86 23.59 33.25 11.75
C LEU A 86 23.17 32.66 13.10
N ARG A 87 24.12 32.24 13.94
CA ARG A 87 23.80 31.78 15.32
C ARG A 87 23.27 32.91 16.21
N ARG A 88 23.84 34.12 16.09
CA ARG A 88 23.40 35.29 16.87
C ARG A 88 22.04 35.80 16.41
N ASN A 89 21.82 35.81 15.11
CA ASN A 89 20.62 36.33 14.46
C ASN A 89 20.06 35.28 13.49
N PRO A 90 19.38 34.23 14.00
CA PRO A 90 18.86 33.17 13.12
C PRO A 90 17.73 33.71 12.23
N GLU A 91 17.78 33.32 10.96
CA GLU A 91 16.73 33.61 9.97
C GLU A 91 15.45 32.79 10.23
N VAL A 92 15.62 31.55 10.73
CA VAL A 92 14.55 30.60 11.05
C VAL A 92 14.56 30.37 12.55
N LYS A 93 13.42 30.56 13.21
CA LYS A 93 13.29 30.54 14.66
C LYS A 93 12.38 29.44 15.20
N THR A 94 11.51 28.90 14.38
CA THR A 94 10.49 27.94 14.81
C THR A 94 10.49 26.67 13.99
N SER A 95 10.05 25.55 14.58
CA SER A 95 9.89 24.26 13.88
C SER A 95 8.84 24.34 12.76
N SER A 96 7.84 25.23 12.88
CA SER A 96 6.85 25.47 11.83
C SER A 96 7.50 26.08 10.59
N GLU A 97 8.37 27.09 10.75
CA GLU A 97 9.10 27.70 9.64
C GLU A 97 10.01 26.69 8.93
N VAL A 98 10.67 25.79 9.69
CA VAL A 98 11.47 24.70 9.12
C VAL A 98 10.60 23.77 8.28
N THR A 99 9.42 23.40 8.79
CA THR A 99 8.48 22.52 8.09
C THR A 99 8.00 23.15 6.78
N GLU A 100 7.61 24.42 6.79
CA GLU A 100 7.18 25.16 5.60
C GLU A 100 8.30 25.24 4.54
N LEU A 101 9.54 25.50 4.97
CA LEU A 101 10.70 25.50 4.08
C LEU A 101 10.97 24.13 3.48
N CYS A 102 10.85 23.06 4.26
CA CYS A 102 11.02 21.69 3.75
C CYS A 102 9.96 21.33 2.73
N ILE A 103 8.70 21.72 2.93
CA ILE A 103 7.62 21.55 1.94
C ILE A 103 7.98 22.29 0.65
N MET A 104 8.32 23.56 0.74
CA MET A 104 8.70 24.38 -0.41
C MET A 104 9.91 23.78 -1.15
N PHE A 105 10.96 23.35 -0.45
CA PHE A 105 12.13 22.74 -1.08
C PHE A 105 11.82 21.40 -1.74
N THR A 106 10.92 20.63 -1.16
CA THR A 106 10.41 19.40 -1.79
C THR A 106 9.77 19.71 -3.15
N ASP A 107 8.98 20.77 -3.24
CA ASP A 107 8.38 21.20 -4.50
C ASP A 107 9.43 21.72 -5.51
N TYR A 108 10.46 22.40 -5.06
CA TYR A 108 11.60 22.78 -5.93
C TYR A 108 12.34 21.55 -6.47
N ILE A 109 12.54 20.51 -5.66
CA ILE A 109 13.16 19.25 -6.10
C ILE A 109 12.29 18.57 -7.16
N LYS A 110 10.98 18.46 -6.94
CA LYS A 110 10.01 17.94 -7.90
C LYS A 110 10.08 18.69 -9.23
N TYR A 111 9.98 20.01 -9.16
CA TYR A 111 10.03 20.88 -10.32
C TYR A 111 11.34 20.72 -11.14
N SER A 112 12.48 20.66 -10.46
CA SER A 112 13.77 20.46 -11.12
C SER A 112 13.86 19.10 -11.86
N ARG A 113 13.29 18.04 -11.27
CA ARG A 113 13.26 16.71 -11.90
C ARG A 113 12.36 16.70 -13.13
N ILE A 114 11.20 17.34 -13.06
CA ILE A 114 10.30 17.52 -14.20
C ILE A 114 11.00 18.29 -15.32
N LEU A 115 11.70 19.38 -14.98
CA LEU A 115 12.44 20.17 -15.96
C LEU A 115 13.54 19.37 -16.67
N LYS A 116 14.23 18.47 -15.97
CA LYS A 116 15.24 17.60 -16.59
C LYS A 116 14.64 16.63 -17.62
N LYS A 117 13.36 16.27 -17.48
CA LYS A 117 12.64 15.40 -18.43
C LYS A 117 11.95 16.18 -19.55
N LYS A 118 11.78 17.50 -19.39
CA LYS A 118 11.06 18.38 -20.31
C LYS A 118 11.62 18.34 -21.75
N ASP A 119 12.93 18.42 -21.90
CA ASP A 119 13.54 18.54 -23.23
C ASP A 119 13.32 17.26 -24.06
N GLY A 120 13.42 16.09 -23.44
CA GLY A 120 13.08 14.82 -24.08
C GLY A 120 11.59 14.72 -24.45
N PHE A 121 10.69 15.22 -23.59
CA PHE A 121 9.25 15.24 -23.87
C PHE A 121 8.91 16.15 -25.03
N ILE A 122 9.52 17.35 -25.11
CA ILE A 122 9.34 18.28 -26.23
C ILE A 122 9.85 17.66 -27.53
N GLN A 123 11.03 17.06 -27.55
CA GLN A 123 11.56 16.37 -28.74
C GLN A 123 10.63 15.26 -29.22
N SER A 124 9.96 14.55 -28.33
CA SER A 124 9.00 13.50 -28.70
C SER A 124 7.68 14.07 -29.20
N LEU A 125 7.26 15.25 -28.73
CA LEU A 125 6.11 15.98 -29.28
C LEU A 125 6.43 16.49 -30.70
N ASP A 126 7.61 17.04 -30.92
CA ASP A 126 8.05 17.54 -32.22
C ASP A 126 8.10 16.41 -33.27
N LEU A 127 8.40 15.17 -32.88
CA LEU A 127 8.32 13.99 -33.75
C LEU A 127 6.88 13.62 -34.19
N ILE A 128 5.87 14.12 -33.50
CA ILE A 128 4.45 13.86 -33.78
C ILE A 128 3.83 15.00 -34.60
N ASP A 129 4.36 16.21 -34.47
CA ASP A 129 3.85 17.42 -35.16
C ASP A 129 4.35 17.49 -36.64
N GLY A 130 5.21 16.58 -37.07
CA GLY A 130 5.54 16.39 -38.49
C GLY A 130 4.44 15.59 -39.21
N ASP A 131 4.36 15.68 -40.54
CA ASP A 131 3.40 15.01 -41.45
C ASP A 131 3.31 13.45 -41.33
N ILE A 132 3.76 12.90 -40.23
CA ILE A 132 3.74 11.46 -39.94
C ILE A 132 2.50 11.18 -39.07
N ALA A 133 1.58 10.42 -39.61
CA ALA A 133 0.44 9.91 -38.87
C ALA A 133 0.89 9.28 -37.52
N PRO A 134 0.23 9.58 -36.39
CA PRO A 134 0.61 9.06 -35.09
C PRO A 134 0.62 7.53 -35.15
N ASN A 135 1.79 6.93 -35.07
CA ASN A 135 1.93 5.49 -35.01
C ASN A 135 1.88 5.02 -33.54
N LYS A 136 1.59 3.72 -33.37
CA LYS A 136 1.43 3.10 -32.05
C LYS A 136 2.71 3.22 -31.18
N GLU A 137 3.87 3.25 -31.82
CA GLU A 137 5.17 3.35 -31.12
C GLU A 137 5.41 4.76 -30.60
N ASN A 138 5.14 5.81 -31.40
CA ASN A 138 5.27 7.20 -30.97
C ASN A 138 4.30 7.51 -29.82
N MET A 139 3.06 7.02 -29.90
CA MET A 139 2.09 7.17 -28.82
C MET A 139 2.56 6.46 -27.52
N ARG A 140 3.19 5.28 -27.64
CA ARG A 140 3.76 4.56 -26.51
C ARG A 140 4.94 5.32 -25.90
N GLN A 141 5.82 5.89 -26.71
CA GLN A 141 6.93 6.70 -26.21
C GLN A 141 6.44 7.94 -25.45
N LEU A 142 5.44 8.66 -25.96
CA LEU A 142 4.82 9.79 -25.26
C LEU A 142 4.20 9.36 -23.94
N TYR A 143 3.47 8.24 -23.93
CA TYR A 143 2.88 7.69 -22.72
C TYR A 143 3.96 7.40 -21.68
N ASN A 144 5.05 6.70 -22.06
CA ASN A 144 6.14 6.38 -21.16
C ASN A 144 6.82 7.64 -20.59
N MET A 145 7.01 8.67 -21.43
CA MET A 145 7.61 9.93 -20.98
C MET A 145 6.68 10.72 -20.05
N ALA A 146 5.37 10.71 -20.30
CA ALA A 146 4.39 11.29 -19.39
C ALA A 146 4.43 10.56 -18.03
N GLN A 147 4.55 9.23 -18.03
CA GLN A 147 4.73 8.42 -16.82
C GLN A 147 6.02 8.78 -16.08
N ASP A 148 7.14 8.95 -16.78
CA ASP A 148 8.41 9.39 -16.19
C ASP A 148 8.31 10.76 -15.50
N ILE A 149 7.51 11.68 -16.04
CA ILE A 149 7.23 12.99 -15.41
C ILE A 149 6.42 12.81 -14.15
N ILE A 150 5.38 11.97 -14.20
CA ILE A 150 4.54 11.65 -13.03
C ILE A 150 5.39 10.98 -11.94
N GLU A 151 6.24 10.02 -12.30
CA GLU A 151 7.16 9.39 -11.35
C GLU A 151 8.15 10.40 -10.73
N ALA A 152 8.70 11.31 -11.54
CA ALA A 152 9.58 12.36 -11.02
C ALA A 152 8.86 13.30 -10.04
N TYR A 153 7.58 13.56 -10.26
CA TYR A 153 6.72 14.31 -9.33
C TYR A 153 6.49 13.53 -8.04
N ASN A 154 6.21 12.23 -8.16
CA ASN A 154 5.89 11.36 -7.02
C ASN A 154 7.12 10.95 -6.21
N TYR A 155 8.29 10.87 -6.84
CA TYR A 155 9.53 10.41 -6.19
C TYR A 155 9.90 11.21 -4.93
N ALA A 156 9.59 12.48 -4.89
CA ALA A 156 9.83 13.30 -3.69
C ALA A 156 8.91 12.94 -2.51
N ASN A 157 7.78 12.28 -2.78
CA ASN A 157 6.89 11.75 -1.74
C ASN A 157 7.40 10.38 -1.23
N ILE A 158 8.15 9.64 -2.06
CA ILE A 158 8.68 8.29 -1.77
C ILE A 158 9.97 8.35 -0.95
N THR A 159 10.82 9.35 -1.15
CA THR A 159 12.10 9.49 -0.41
C THR A 159 11.93 9.81 1.10
N ASN A 160 10.70 9.98 1.55
CA ASN A 160 10.40 10.25 2.97
C ASN A 160 10.25 8.98 3.83
N THR A 161 10.47 7.78 3.29
CA THR A 161 10.21 6.52 4.02
C THR A 161 11.45 5.84 4.62
N SER A 162 12.65 6.39 4.45
CA SER A 162 13.83 5.86 5.17
C SER A 162 13.89 6.47 6.58
N HIS A 163 13.16 5.87 7.50
CA HIS A 163 13.30 6.19 8.92
C HIS A 163 14.53 5.47 9.47
N THR A 164 15.49 6.23 9.95
CA THR A 164 16.62 5.67 10.69
C THR A 164 16.25 5.61 12.16
N PHE A 165 16.22 4.41 12.75
CA PHE A 165 16.08 4.24 14.18
C PHE A 165 17.49 4.29 14.80
N ASP A 166 17.89 5.47 15.23
CA ASP A 166 19.19 5.70 15.87
C ASP A 166 18.98 5.98 17.37
N THR A 167 19.63 5.18 18.22
CA THR A 167 19.52 5.34 19.68
C THR A 167 20.16 6.62 20.20
N SER A 168 20.98 7.28 19.39
CA SER A 168 21.53 8.62 19.70
C SER A 168 20.56 9.76 19.38
N ASP A 169 19.54 9.52 18.52
CA ASP A 169 18.47 10.47 18.16
C ASP A 169 17.15 10.07 18.84
N LYS A 170 16.96 10.56 20.07
CA LYS A 170 15.79 10.27 20.89
C LYS A 170 14.48 10.76 20.26
N GLU A 171 14.50 11.85 19.49
CA GLU A 171 13.29 12.40 18.87
C GLU A 171 12.90 11.58 17.63
N ALA A 172 13.87 11.18 16.80
CA ALA A 172 13.61 10.23 15.72
C ALA A 172 13.07 8.89 16.25
N MET A 173 13.64 8.38 17.37
CA MET A 173 13.12 7.21 18.06
C MET A 173 11.68 7.38 18.52
N LYS A 174 11.36 8.50 19.20
CA LYS A 174 10.00 8.78 19.68
C LYS A 174 9.01 8.81 18.53
N PHE A 175 9.37 9.43 17.39
CA PHE A 175 8.53 9.49 16.21
C PHE A 175 8.21 8.08 15.70
N ILE A 176 9.23 7.23 15.52
CA ILE A 176 9.05 5.84 15.04
C ILE A 176 8.25 5.01 16.05
N VAL A 177 8.51 5.17 17.35
CA VAL A 177 7.75 4.47 18.41
C VAL A 177 6.29 4.92 18.40
N ALA A 178 6.02 6.22 18.23
CA ALA A 178 4.66 6.75 18.11
C ALA A 178 3.95 6.21 16.88
N GLU A 179 4.59 6.21 15.70
CA GLU A 179 4.04 5.61 14.48
C GLU A 179 3.78 4.11 14.67
N THR A 180 4.70 3.38 15.30
CA THR A 180 4.54 1.93 15.56
C THR A 180 3.35 1.65 16.47
N LYS A 181 3.17 2.46 17.52
CA LYS A 181 2.03 2.37 18.43
C LYS A 181 0.71 2.71 17.72
N ASP A 182 0.73 3.72 16.86
CA ASP A 182 -0.43 4.23 16.14
C ASP A 182 -0.81 3.32 14.95
N ALA A 183 0.14 2.65 14.31
CA ALA A 183 -0.09 1.76 13.16
C ALA A 183 -1.05 0.60 13.47
N ARG A 184 -1.12 0.18 14.74
CA ARG A 184 -2.02 -0.87 15.24
C ARG A 184 -3.16 -0.33 16.08
N SER A 185 -3.38 0.97 16.10
CA SER A 185 -4.56 1.54 16.75
C SER A 185 -5.82 1.01 16.06
N SER A 186 -6.88 0.80 16.84
CA SER A 186 -8.19 0.33 16.33
C SER A 186 -8.69 1.19 15.18
N ASP A 187 -8.29 2.46 15.14
CA ASP A 187 -8.75 3.44 14.16
C ASP A 187 -8.14 3.24 12.76
N LYS A 188 -7.02 2.48 12.64
CA LYS A 188 -6.33 2.22 11.36
C LYS A 188 -6.57 0.80 10.81
N VAL A 189 -7.24 -0.04 11.58
CA VAL A 189 -7.50 -1.42 11.21
C VAL A 189 -8.78 -1.51 10.38
N ILE A 190 -8.71 -2.18 9.24
CA ILE A 190 -9.90 -2.50 8.45
C ILE A 190 -10.41 -3.87 8.86
N ILE A 191 -11.57 -3.88 9.53
CA ILE A 191 -12.24 -5.12 9.93
C ILE A 191 -13.17 -5.64 8.84
N THR A 192 -13.39 -6.94 8.84
CA THR A 192 -14.33 -7.63 7.93
C THR A 192 -15.58 -8.08 8.69
N GLY A 193 -16.64 -8.42 7.97
CA GLY A 193 -17.84 -9.04 8.55
C GLY A 193 -17.62 -10.46 9.11
N VAL A 194 -16.45 -11.05 8.90
CA VAL A 194 -16.12 -12.43 9.25
C VAL A 194 -15.15 -12.45 10.43
N ARG A 195 -15.66 -12.84 11.62
CA ARG A 195 -14.87 -12.91 12.85
C ARG A 195 -13.61 -13.76 12.70
N GLY A 196 -13.74 -14.93 12.06
CA GLY A 196 -12.61 -15.83 11.84
C GLY A 196 -11.48 -15.19 11.03
N LEU A 197 -11.85 -14.38 10.05
CA LEU A 197 -10.88 -13.64 9.23
C LEU A 197 -10.17 -12.57 10.06
N ASN A 198 -10.91 -11.78 10.85
CA ASN A 198 -10.32 -10.77 11.71
C ASN A 198 -9.35 -11.39 12.73
N MET A 199 -9.70 -12.56 13.29
CA MET A 199 -8.83 -13.28 14.25
C MET A 199 -7.52 -13.75 13.62
N ILE A 200 -7.56 -14.32 12.40
CA ILE A 200 -6.32 -14.74 11.73
C ILE A 200 -5.52 -13.59 11.12
N LEU A 201 -6.13 -12.44 10.85
CA LEU A 201 -5.45 -11.21 10.42
C LEU A 201 -4.83 -10.44 11.58
N SER A 202 -5.40 -10.57 12.76
CA SER A 202 -4.95 -10.04 14.06
C SER A 202 -4.60 -8.52 14.05
N PRO A 203 -5.57 -7.63 14.10
CA PRO A 203 -7.02 -7.80 14.20
C PRO A 203 -7.83 -7.57 12.91
N GLY A 204 -7.19 -7.28 11.78
CA GLY A 204 -7.79 -6.99 10.48
C GLY A 204 -6.74 -6.60 9.45
N TYR A 205 -7.14 -5.96 8.36
CA TYR A 205 -6.18 -5.46 7.38
C TYR A 205 -5.51 -4.18 7.86
N LEU A 206 -4.19 -4.12 7.72
CA LEU A 206 -3.33 -2.99 8.08
C LEU A 206 -2.75 -2.32 6.83
N GLY A 207 -2.56 -1.00 6.89
CA GLY A 207 -1.86 -0.25 5.86
C GLY A 207 -0.42 -0.73 5.65
N GLY A 208 0.09 -0.62 4.43
CA GLY A 208 1.44 -1.04 4.07
C GLY A 208 1.64 -2.55 3.88
N TYR A 209 0.56 -3.36 3.97
CA TYR A 209 0.62 -4.82 3.91
C TYR A 209 0.06 -5.38 2.61
N LEU A 210 0.66 -6.48 2.14
CA LEU A 210 0.21 -7.25 0.99
C LEU A 210 -0.41 -8.57 1.46
N TYR A 211 -1.73 -8.72 1.22
CA TYR A 211 -2.53 -9.88 1.61
C TYR A 211 -2.87 -10.72 0.38
N ILE A 212 -2.68 -12.04 0.50
CA ILE A 212 -2.95 -12.98 -0.60
C ILE A 212 -3.88 -14.08 -0.16
N TYR A 213 -4.94 -14.28 -0.93
CA TYR A 213 -5.87 -15.40 -0.81
C TYR A 213 -5.66 -16.38 -1.96
N ALA A 214 -5.08 -17.54 -1.67
CA ALA A 214 -4.80 -18.57 -2.66
C ALA A 214 -5.88 -19.66 -2.62
N ALA A 215 -6.50 -19.94 -3.78
CA ALA A 215 -7.58 -20.90 -3.90
C ALA A 215 -7.51 -21.67 -5.21
N LEU A 216 -8.15 -22.84 -5.25
CA LEU A 216 -8.45 -23.55 -6.49
C LEU A 216 -9.44 -22.74 -7.35
N PRO A 217 -9.51 -23.02 -8.68
CA PRO A 217 -10.56 -22.45 -9.52
C PRO A 217 -11.96 -22.75 -8.94
N GLY A 218 -12.85 -21.76 -8.96
CA GLY A 218 -14.19 -21.89 -8.41
C GLY A 218 -14.32 -21.85 -6.87
N CYS A 219 -13.19 -21.79 -6.12
CA CYS A 219 -13.18 -21.81 -4.66
C CYS A 219 -13.19 -20.40 -4.03
N TYR A 220 -14.11 -19.56 -4.47
CA TYR A 220 -14.50 -18.28 -3.83
C TYR A 220 -13.42 -17.18 -3.79
N LYS A 221 -12.38 -17.25 -4.61
CA LYS A 221 -11.31 -16.24 -4.65
C LYS A 221 -11.83 -14.82 -4.92
N SER A 222 -12.57 -14.63 -6.02
CA SER A 222 -13.21 -13.33 -6.32
C SER A 222 -14.26 -12.94 -5.28
N GLY A 223 -14.92 -13.94 -4.66
CA GLY A 223 -15.92 -13.72 -3.63
C GLY A 223 -15.35 -13.10 -2.37
N ILE A 224 -14.24 -13.63 -1.85
CA ILE A 224 -13.62 -13.09 -0.63
C ILE A 224 -13.05 -11.68 -0.87
N LEU A 225 -12.53 -11.40 -2.07
CA LEU A 225 -12.03 -10.07 -2.43
C LEU A 225 -13.17 -9.06 -2.52
N LEU A 226 -14.27 -9.41 -3.22
CA LEU A 226 -15.42 -8.52 -3.34
C LEU A 226 -16.14 -8.34 -2.00
N LYS A 227 -16.24 -9.41 -1.18
CA LYS A 227 -16.76 -9.30 0.19
C LYS A 227 -15.88 -8.38 1.04
N GLY A 228 -14.56 -8.51 0.98
CA GLY A 228 -13.65 -7.61 1.70
C GLY A 228 -13.84 -6.15 1.31
N HIS A 229 -14.02 -5.87 0.01
CA HIS A 229 -14.35 -4.53 -0.49
C HIS A 229 -15.67 -4.01 0.11
N VAL A 230 -16.73 -4.80 0.09
CA VAL A 230 -18.04 -4.47 0.67
C VAL A 230 -17.93 -4.27 2.19
N ASP A 231 -17.23 -5.16 2.89
CA ASP A 231 -17.05 -5.07 4.34
C ASP A 231 -16.27 -3.81 4.74
N THR A 232 -15.25 -3.41 3.95
CA THR A 232 -14.55 -2.14 4.15
C THR A 232 -15.52 -0.97 4.20
N LEU A 233 -16.50 -0.94 3.30
CA LEU A 233 -17.48 0.14 3.20
C LEU A 233 -18.54 0.10 4.31
N ARG A 234 -18.89 -1.09 4.78
CA ARG A 234 -20.01 -1.28 5.72
C ARG A 234 -19.64 -1.24 7.19
N PHE A 235 -18.41 -1.63 7.56
CA PHE A 235 -18.03 -1.85 8.95
C PHE A 235 -16.93 -0.91 9.47
N ASN A 236 -16.43 0.01 8.66
CA ASN A 236 -15.22 0.79 8.97
C ASN A 236 -15.45 2.30 8.87
N ASP A 237 -16.52 2.81 9.46
CA ASP A 237 -16.84 4.24 9.48
C ASP A 237 -15.79 5.10 10.21
N HIS A 238 -15.02 4.49 11.13
CA HIS A 238 -13.90 5.10 11.81
C HIS A 238 -12.78 5.57 10.86
N LEU A 239 -12.66 5.00 9.64
CA LEU A 239 -11.67 5.41 8.65
C LEU A 239 -11.81 6.87 8.22
N LYS A 240 -12.98 7.49 8.39
CA LYS A 240 -13.17 8.93 8.17
C LYS A 240 -12.30 9.79 9.08
N ASN A 241 -12.01 9.30 10.29
CA ASN A 241 -11.19 10.04 11.25
C ASN A 241 -9.72 10.09 10.82
N ILE A 242 -9.22 9.00 10.20
CA ILE A 242 -7.81 8.92 9.77
C ILE A 242 -7.55 9.59 8.43
N THR A 243 -8.57 9.84 7.62
CA THR A 243 -8.43 10.52 6.33
C THR A 243 -8.49 12.06 6.44
N ASN A 244 -8.36 12.60 7.65
CA ASN A 244 -8.38 14.06 7.90
C ASN A 244 -9.61 14.76 7.29
N GLY A 245 -10.78 14.14 7.41
CA GLY A 245 -12.04 14.66 6.87
C GLY A 245 -12.27 14.45 5.39
N LYS A 246 -11.36 13.80 4.67
CA LYS A 246 -11.59 13.36 3.30
C LYS A 246 -12.48 12.12 3.29
N GLN A 247 -13.21 11.93 2.18
CA GLN A 247 -14.04 10.74 1.99
C GLN A 247 -13.15 9.52 1.72
N PRO A 248 -13.20 8.47 2.55
CA PRO A 248 -12.45 7.23 2.32
C PRO A 248 -12.95 6.50 1.07
N VAL A 249 -12.03 6.01 0.24
CA VAL A 249 -12.33 5.28 -1.00
C VAL A 249 -11.80 3.86 -0.91
N SER A 250 -12.65 2.87 -1.14
CA SER A 250 -12.23 1.48 -1.37
C SER A 250 -12.28 1.18 -2.87
N ILE A 251 -11.23 0.61 -3.43
CA ILE A 251 -11.12 0.29 -4.85
C ILE A 251 -11.13 -1.24 -5.05
N TYR A 252 -12.05 -1.73 -5.87
CA TYR A 252 -12.05 -3.12 -6.35
C TYR A 252 -11.71 -3.14 -7.85
N ILE A 253 -10.69 -3.88 -8.23
CA ILE A 253 -10.25 -4.00 -9.62
C ILE A 253 -10.48 -5.45 -10.08
N SER A 254 -11.43 -5.62 -11.01
CA SER A 254 -11.71 -6.90 -11.66
C SER A 254 -10.94 -6.99 -12.97
N MET A 255 -10.18 -8.07 -13.15
CA MET A 255 -9.52 -8.43 -14.42
C MET A 255 -9.93 -9.80 -14.93
N GLU A 256 -10.78 -10.51 -14.19
CA GLU A 256 -11.28 -11.84 -14.53
C GLU A 256 -12.77 -11.80 -14.89
N ASN A 257 -13.56 -11.12 -14.07
CA ASN A 257 -15.01 -11.06 -14.22
C ASN A 257 -15.40 -9.75 -14.90
N THR A 258 -16.34 -9.82 -15.85
CA THR A 258 -16.90 -8.62 -16.48
C THR A 258 -17.61 -7.74 -15.45
N MET A 259 -17.82 -6.46 -15.78
CA MET A 259 -18.55 -5.54 -14.90
C MET A 259 -19.93 -6.08 -14.53
N THR A 260 -20.66 -6.64 -15.51
CA THR A 260 -22.00 -7.23 -15.29
C THR A 260 -21.96 -8.41 -14.30
N GLN A 261 -20.95 -9.28 -14.42
CA GLN A 261 -20.78 -10.40 -13.48
C GLN A 261 -20.40 -9.90 -12.08
N THR A 262 -19.57 -8.87 -12.00
CA THR A 262 -19.18 -8.25 -10.73
C THR A 262 -20.36 -7.61 -10.03
N VAL A 263 -21.20 -6.86 -10.74
CA VAL A 263 -22.42 -6.25 -10.19
C VAL A 263 -23.44 -7.30 -9.74
N ARG A 264 -23.63 -8.40 -10.49
CA ARG A 264 -24.49 -9.53 -10.01
C ARG A 264 -23.98 -10.15 -8.71
N ARG A 265 -22.65 -10.34 -8.59
CA ARG A 265 -22.06 -10.87 -7.36
C ARG A 265 -22.18 -9.88 -6.21
N LEU A 266 -21.98 -8.59 -6.50
CA LEU A 266 -22.20 -7.51 -5.52
C LEU A 266 -23.64 -7.55 -4.99
N TRP A 267 -24.63 -7.61 -5.88
CA TRP A 267 -26.03 -7.78 -5.48
C TRP A 267 -26.24 -9.00 -4.57
N SER A 268 -25.70 -10.16 -4.98
CA SER A 268 -25.81 -11.40 -4.19
C SER A 268 -25.12 -11.32 -2.83
N LEU A 269 -24.09 -10.46 -2.66
CA LEU A 269 -23.46 -10.21 -1.36
C LEU A 269 -24.31 -9.29 -0.49
N LEU A 270 -24.89 -8.24 -1.07
CA LEU A 270 -25.70 -7.25 -0.35
C LEU A 270 -27.07 -7.79 0.02
N TYR A 271 -27.68 -8.53 -0.90
CA TYR A 271 -29.05 -9.03 -0.82
C TYR A 271 -29.14 -10.53 -1.17
N PRO A 272 -28.61 -11.42 -0.31
CA PRO A 272 -28.39 -12.83 -0.64
C PRO A 272 -29.69 -13.65 -0.87
N THR A 273 -30.83 -13.15 -0.41
CA THR A 273 -32.14 -13.78 -0.54
C THR A 273 -33.05 -13.11 -1.56
N ALA A 274 -32.63 -11.95 -2.12
CA ALA A 274 -33.44 -11.17 -3.04
C ALA A 274 -33.08 -11.49 -4.51
N ASP A 275 -34.08 -11.85 -5.31
CA ASP A 275 -33.91 -11.99 -6.74
C ASP A 275 -33.85 -10.61 -7.43
N MET A 276 -32.72 -10.30 -8.02
CA MET A 276 -32.50 -9.04 -8.73
C MET A 276 -33.53 -8.77 -9.84
N SER A 277 -34.11 -9.82 -10.42
CA SER A 277 -35.02 -9.70 -11.56
C SER A 277 -36.38 -9.12 -11.20
N VAL A 278 -36.75 -9.08 -9.91
CA VAL A 278 -38.05 -8.53 -9.48
C VAL A 278 -38.03 -7.03 -9.20
N PHE A 279 -36.86 -6.41 -9.25
CA PHE A 279 -36.67 -4.98 -9.01
C PHE A 279 -36.41 -4.21 -10.32
N THR A 280 -36.82 -2.96 -10.36
CA THR A 280 -36.48 -2.04 -11.46
C THR A 280 -35.01 -1.63 -11.40
N VAL A 281 -34.48 -1.07 -12.49
CA VAL A 281 -33.10 -0.57 -12.54
C VAL A 281 -32.86 0.51 -11.49
N ASP A 282 -33.80 1.41 -11.31
CA ASP A 282 -33.70 2.53 -10.35
C ASP A 282 -33.68 1.99 -8.92
N GLU A 283 -34.60 1.09 -8.56
CA GLU A 283 -34.61 0.45 -7.23
C GLU A 283 -33.30 -0.29 -6.94
N ILE A 284 -32.78 -1.06 -7.91
CA ILE A 284 -31.49 -1.76 -7.74
C ILE A 284 -30.36 -0.75 -7.51
N THR A 285 -30.36 0.35 -8.28
CA THR A 285 -29.32 1.37 -8.16
C THR A 285 -29.36 2.04 -6.79
N ASP A 286 -30.53 2.47 -6.36
CA ASP A 286 -30.73 3.12 -5.06
C ASP A 286 -30.36 2.17 -3.89
N MET A 287 -30.76 0.91 -3.98
CA MET A 287 -30.44 -0.09 -2.95
C MET A 287 -28.93 -0.34 -2.84
N ILE A 288 -28.22 -0.48 -3.99
CA ILE A 288 -26.76 -0.65 -4.01
C ILE A 288 -26.09 0.61 -3.47
N GLU A 289 -26.48 1.79 -3.95
CA GLU A 289 -25.92 3.07 -3.50
C GLU A 289 -26.09 3.21 -1.98
N GLN A 290 -27.29 3.05 -1.47
CA GLN A 290 -27.59 3.13 -0.04
C GLN A 290 -26.71 2.18 0.78
N ALA A 291 -26.64 0.89 0.37
CA ALA A 291 -25.87 -0.12 1.10
C ALA A 291 -24.36 0.16 1.15
N LEU A 292 -23.80 0.78 0.10
CA LEU A 292 -22.36 1.05 0.00
C LEU A 292 -21.94 2.42 0.52
N THR A 293 -22.89 3.39 0.57
CA THR A 293 -22.57 4.77 0.98
C THR A 293 -23.09 5.15 2.36
N GLU A 294 -23.88 4.28 3.02
CA GLU A 294 -24.48 4.53 4.35
C GLU A 294 -23.46 5.05 5.37
N LYS A 295 -22.27 4.52 5.35
CA LYS A 295 -21.17 4.95 6.23
C LYS A 295 -20.35 6.12 5.67
N GLY A 296 -20.80 6.76 4.56
CA GLY A 296 -20.18 7.92 3.93
C GLY A 296 -18.83 7.63 3.27
N MET A 297 -18.54 6.38 3.00
CA MET A 297 -17.40 5.93 2.20
C MET A 297 -17.78 5.86 0.71
N ARG A 298 -16.77 5.80 -0.17
CA ARG A 298 -16.96 5.69 -1.61
C ARG A 298 -16.47 4.35 -2.12
N SER A 299 -17.35 3.64 -2.83
CA SER A 299 -17.02 2.44 -3.61
C SER A 299 -16.54 2.81 -5.01
N VAL A 300 -15.45 2.20 -5.46
CA VAL A 300 -14.99 2.30 -6.86
C VAL A 300 -14.73 0.89 -7.36
N ILE A 301 -15.45 0.47 -8.39
CA ILE A 301 -15.26 -0.82 -9.04
C ILE A 301 -14.78 -0.56 -10.47
N LEU A 302 -13.60 -1.08 -10.79
CA LEU A 302 -12.96 -0.94 -12.10
C LEU A 302 -12.87 -2.31 -12.78
N TYR A 303 -13.04 -2.33 -14.10
CA TYR A 303 -12.84 -3.51 -14.94
C TYR A 303 -11.76 -3.23 -15.99
N TYR A 304 -10.80 -4.13 -16.09
CA TYR A 304 -9.77 -4.11 -17.13
C TYR A 304 -9.60 -5.49 -17.74
N GLY A 305 -9.20 -5.51 -19.00
CA GLY A 305 -8.87 -6.74 -19.72
C GLY A 305 -7.62 -7.43 -19.18
N TYR A 306 -7.40 -8.66 -19.65
CA TYR A 306 -6.22 -9.44 -19.30
C TYR A 306 -4.93 -8.69 -19.65
N ARG A 307 -4.07 -8.44 -18.66
CA ARG A 307 -2.78 -7.75 -18.82
C ARG A 307 -2.87 -6.35 -19.46
N GLU A 308 -4.04 -5.73 -19.39
CA GLU A 308 -4.25 -4.37 -19.90
C GLU A 308 -3.51 -3.33 -19.04
N LYS A 309 -3.45 -3.58 -17.74
CA LYS A 309 -2.85 -2.69 -16.75
C LYS A 309 -1.59 -3.29 -16.12
N SER A 310 -0.68 -2.42 -15.73
CA SER A 310 0.53 -2.73 -14.97
C SER A 310 0.42 -2.26 -13.52
N THR A 311 1.36 -2.67 -12.68
CA THR A 311 1.50 -2.17 -11.31
C THR A 311 1.74 -0.66 -11.27
N ARG A 312 2.41 -0.09 -12.29
CA ARG A 312 2.56 1.35 -12.47
C ARG A 312 1.20 2.02 -12.70
N ASP A 313 0.36 1.44 -13.55
CA ASP A 313 -1.00 1.95 -13.77
C ASP A 313 -1.83 1.88 -12.48
N LEU A 314 -1.65 0.83 -11.65
CA LEU A 314 -2.31 0.73 -10.36
C LEU A 314 -1.91 1.89 -9.42
N SER A 315 -0.62 2.21 -9.36
CA SER A 315 -0.13 3.36 -8.59
C SER A 315 -0.78 4.67 -9.05
N ASN A 316 -0.91 4.88 -10.37
CA ASN A 316 -1.55 6.07 -10.95
C ASN A 316 -3.07 6.11 -10.65
N ILE A 317 -3.73 4.95 -10.68
CA ILE A 317 -5.15 4.84 -10.30
C ILE A 317 -5.34 5.28 -8.85
N ILE A 318 -4.54 4.72 -7.92
CA ILE A 318 -4.60 5.09 -6.51
C ILE A 318 -4.39 6.60 -6.34
N GLN A 319 -3.37 7.14 -6.99
CA GLN A 319 -3.07 8.57 -6.92
C GLN A 319 -4.18 9.45 -7.51
N GLY A 320 -4.83 9.02 -8.59
CA GLY A 320 -5.94 9.74 -9.20
C GLY A 320 -7.17 9.84 -8.28
N PHE A 321 -7.35 8.88 -7.36
CA PHE A 321 -8.39 8.94 -6.34
C PHE A 321 -7.95 9.61 -5.03
N ASN A 322 -6.65 9.85 -4.83
CA ASN A 322 -6.12 10.63 -3.70
C ASN A 322 -6.16 12.12 -4.07
N THR A 323 -7.21 12.80 -3.67
CA THR A 323 -7.46 14.22 -3.94
C THR A 323 -7.59 15.03 -2.65
N ASP A 324 -7.89 16.32 -2.76
CA ASP A 324 -8.21 17.14 -1.59
C ASP A 324 -9.49 16.68 -0.87
N LYS A 325 -10.38 15.94 -1.57
CA LYS A 325 -11.69 15.51 -1.06
C LYS A 325 -11.78 14.03 -0.76
N THR A 326 -10.91 13.21 -1.34
CA THR A 326 -10.97 11.75 -1.26
C THR A 326 -9.60 11.15 -0.94
N GLU A 327 -9.59 10.00 -0.26
CA GLU A 327 -8.37 9.25 0.06
C GLU A 327 -8.63 7.75 -0.03
N VAL A 328 -7.76 7.04 -0.76
CA VAL A 328 -7.85 5.58 -0.90
C VAL A 328 -7.41 4.93 0.40
N VAL A 329 -8.25 4.03 0.93
CA VAL A 329 -7.97 3.30 2.17
C VAL A 329 -7.70 1.81 1.97
N ALA A 330 -8.16 1.23 0.86
CA ALA A 330 -7.92 -0.18 0.53
C ALA A 330 -8.01 -0.44 -0.97
N VAL A 331 -7.23 -1.41 -1.46
CA VAL A 331 -7.29 -1.89 -2.85
C VAL A 331 -7.46 -3.41 -2.87
N TYR A 332 -8.49 -3.87 -3.60
CA TYR A 332 -8.79 -5.28 -3.86
C TYR A 332 -8.54 -5.59 -5.33
N LEU A 333 -7.58 -6.46 -5.64
CA LEU A 333 -7.14 -6.79 -7.00
C LEU A 333 -7.52 -8.23 -7.36
N ASP A 334 -8.45 -8.44 -8.25
CA ASP A 334 -8.91 -9.76 -8.71
C ASP A 334 -8.42 -10.06 -10.13
N TYR A 335 -7.28 -10.72 -10.33
CA TYR A 335 -6.29 -11.23 -9.42
C TYR A 335 -4.87 -11.02 -9.99
N ILE A 336 -3.84 -11.29 -9.20
CA ILE A 336 -2.46 -10.90 -9.44
C ILE A 336 -1.85 -11.33 -10.79
N LYS A 337 -2.17 -12.52 -11.31
CA LYS A 337 -1.66 -13.00 -12.61
C LYS A 337 -2.22 -12.25 -13.82
N ARG A 338 -3.18 -11.38 -13.62
CA ARG A 338 -3.84 -10.63 -14.68
C ARG A 338 -3.25 -9.24 -14.89
N ILE A 339 -2.44 -8.76 -13.95
CA ILE A 339 -1.70 -7.49 -14.05
C ILE A 339 -0.29 -7.75 -14.61
N ARG A 340 0.32 -6.76 -15.26
CA ARG A 340 1.72 -6.80 -15.69
C ARG A 340 2.64 -6.14 -14.67
N SER A 341 3.93 -6.47 -14.69
CA SER A 341 4.95 -5.63 -14.05
C SER A 341 4.97 -4.23 -14.67
N GLY A 342 5.23 -3.23 -13.86
CA GLY A 342 5.50 -1.87 -14.31
C GLY A 342 6.90 -1.68 -14.90
N ARG A 343 7.74 -2.72 -14.86
CA ARG A 343 9.09 -2.72 -15.42
C ARG A 343 9.06 -3.24 -16.85
N ASP A 344 9.67 -2.49 -17.76
CA ASP A 344 9.87 -2.90 -19.16
C ASP A 344 11.21 -3.62 -19.36
N ASP A 345 11.81 -4.15 -18.29
CA ASP A 345 13.09 -4.87 -18.33
C ASP A 345 12.90 -6.27 -18.93
N ALA A 346 13.65 -6.57 -19.99
CA ALA A 346 13.60 -7.88 -20.66
C ALA A 346 13.96 -9.03 -19.71
N ALA A 347 14.80 -8.82 -18.70
CA ALA A 347 15.13 -9.80 -17.68
C ALA A 347 13.92 -10.13 -16.80
N VAL A 348 13.10 -9.15 -16.45
CA VAL A 348 11.86 -9.32 -15.69
C VAL A 348 10.83 -10.08 -16.51
N LEU A 349 10.71 -9.78 -17.79
CA LEU A 349 9.74 -10.40 -18.69
C LEU A 349 10.18 -11.78 -19.22
N SER A 350 11.37 -12.24 -18.86
CA SER A 350 11.97 -13.50 -19.37
C SER A 350 11.19 -14.76 -18.98
N SER A 351 10.47 -14.74 -17.86
CA SER A 351 9.64 -15.86 -17.40
C SER A 351 8.46 -15.38 -16.57
N GLU A 352 7.36 -16.17 -16.56
CA GLU A 352 6.20 -15.90 -15.70
C GLU A 352 6.59 -15.80 -14.22
N LYS A 353 7.55 -16.61 -13.79
CA LYS A 353 8.05 -16.64 -12.42
C LYS A 353 8.76 -15.33 -12.03
N THR A 354 9.66 -14.86 -12.89
CA THR A 354 10.42 -13.61 -12.65
C THR A 354 9.51 -12.39 -12.67
N GLU A 355 8.56 -12.36 -13.62
CA GLU A 355 7.59 -11.29 -13.71
C GLU A 355 6.67 -11.26 -12.48
N LEU A 356 6.18 -12.43 -12.03
CA LEU A 356 5.33 -12.51 -10.84
C LEU A 356 6.06 -12.03 -9.58
N HIS A 357 7.35 -12.38 -9.44
CA HIS A 357 8.17 -11.88 -8.35
C HIS A 357 8.32 -10.36 -8.38
N ALA A 358 8.54 -9.78 -9.57
CA ALA A 358 8.60 -8.33 -9.76
C ALA A 358 7.25 -7.68 -9.38
N ILE A 359 6.13 -8.21 -9.88
CA ILE A 359 4.78 -7.73 -9.55
C ILE A 359 4.56 -7.74 -8.03
N MET A 360 4.93 -8.82 -7.35
CA MET A 360 4.77 -8.94 -5.90
C MET A 360 5.54 -7.85 -5.13
N ASN A 361 6.81 -7.63 -5.50
CA ASN A 361 7.63 -6.59 -4.88
C ASN A 361 7.08 -5.19 -5.17
N GLU A 362 6.61 -4.95 -6.39
CA GLU A 362 6.00 -3.68 -6.79
C GLU A 362 4.69 -3.43 -6.02
N LEU A 363 3.81 -4.43 -5.88
CA LEU A 363 2.58 -4.32 -5.08
C LEU A 363 2.90 -4.06 -3.60
N LYS A 364 3.90 -4.74 -3.04
CA LYS A 364 4.34 -4.49 -1.66
C LYS A 364 4.87 -3.06 -1.49
N LEU A 365 5.62 -2.56 -2.47
CA LEU A 365 6.11 -1.18 -2.46
C LEU A 365 4.95 -0.17 -2.57
N ILE A 366 3.95 -0.43 -3.43
CA ILE A 366 2.76 0.41 -3.56
C ILE A 366 1.98 0.43 -2.24
N ALA A 367 1.76 -0.73 -1.62
CA ALA A 367 1.10 -0.82 -0.32
C ALA A 367 1.81 0.04 0.74
N ALA A 368 3.14 -0.08 0.84
CA ALA A 368 3.95 0.69 1.78
C ALA A 368 3.93 2.19 1.49
N ASN A 369 4.08 2.59 0.21
CA ASN A 369 4.16 4.00 -0.19
C ASN A 369 2.86 4.77 0.06
N PHE A 370 1.72 4.13 -0.19
CA PHE A 370 0.41 4.74 0.06
C PHE A 370 -0.11 4.44 1.47
N ASN A 371 0.59 3.61 2.24
CA ASN A 371 0.19 3.12 3.56
C ASN A 371 -1.23 2.53 3.58
N ILE A 372 -1.55 1.73 2.56
CA ILE A 372 -2.84 1.06 2.40
C ILE A 372 -2.66 -0.45 2.28
N PRO A 373 -3.63 -1.28 2.70
CA PRO A 373 -3.61 -2.69 2.38
C PRO A 373 -3.90 -2.92 0.89
N ILE A 374 -3.09 -3.81 0.28
CA ILE A 374 -3.41 -4.38 -1.03
C ILE A 374 -3.80 -5.84 -0.81
N ILE A 375 -5.02 -6.20 -1.22
CA ILE A 375 -5.59 -7.52 -1.05
C ILE A 375 -5.78 -8.15 -2.43
N THR A 376 -5.18 -9.32 -2.67
CA THR A 376 -5.26 -9.96 -3.98
C THR A 376 -5.47 -11.47 -3.89
N GLY A 377 -5.89 -12.05 -5.02
CA GLY A 377 -6.05 -13.49 -5.17
C GLY A 377 -4.88 -14.15 -5.88
N HIS A 378 -4.66 -15.44 -5.60
CA HIS A 378 -3.76 -16.30 -6.36
C HIS A 378 -4.38 -17.67 -6.61
N GLN A 379 -3.94 -18.35 -7.66
CA GLN A 379 -4.43 -19.68 -8.00
C GLN A 379 -3.49 -20.76 -7.48
N LEU A 380 -4.04 -21.77 -6.81
CA LEU A 380 -3.31 -22.95 -6.39
C LEU A 380 -2.96 -23.84 -7.59
N ASN A 381 -1.91 -24.65 -7.46
CA ASN A 381 -1.44 -25.55 -8.50
C ASN A 381 -2.28 -26.84 -8.60
N ARG A 382 -2.01 -27.67 -9.61
CA ARG A 382 -2.73 -28.93 -9.84
C ARG A 382 -2.52 -29.94 -8.71
N ALA A 383 -1.37 -29.92 -8.04
CA ALA A 383 -1.11 -30.79 -6.90
C ALA A 383 -2.05 -30.49 -5.72
N ALA A 384 -2.44 -29.21 -5.54
CA ALA A 384 -3.45 -28.84 -4.57
C ALA A 384 -4.82 -29.50 -4.87
N ALA A 385 -5.23 -29.49 -6.14
CA ALA A 385 -6.48 -30.13 -6.56
C ALA A 385 -6.43 -31.64 -6.27
N ALA A 386 -5.34 -32.30 -6.65
CA ALA A 386 -5.16 -33.74 -6.41
C ALA A 386 -5.20 -34.08 -4.91
N ALA A 387 -4.56 -33.28 -4.05
CA ALA A 387 -4.57 -33.48 -2.61
C ALA A 387 -5.97 -33.34 -1.98
N VAL A 388 -6.75 -32.37 -2.45
CA VAL A 388 -8.14 -32.18 -2.01
C VAL A 388 -9.02 -33.33 -2.49
N ASP A 389 -8.90 -33.77 -3.76
CA ASP A 389 -9.66 -34.87 -4.33
C ASP A 389 -9.34 -36.21 -3.68
N GLU A 390 -8.09 -36.47 -3.32
CA GLU A 390 -7.67 -37.71 -2.63
C GLU A 390 -8.31 -37.79 -1.22
N LEU A 391 -8.32 -36.71 -0.48
CA LEU A 391 -8.98 -36.67 0.83
C LEU A 391 -10.50 -36.84 0.73
N ALA A 392 -11.13 -36.30 -0.34
CA ALA A 392 -12.56 -36.49 -0.59
C ALA A 392 -12.91 -37.94 -0.88
N LYS A 393 -12.09 -38.68 -1.67
CA LYS A 393 -12.28 -40.09 -2.00
C LYS A 393 -12.16 -41.01 -0.79
N ASN A 394 -11.32 -40.69 0.17
CA ASN A 394 -11.09 -41.51 1.35
C ASN A 394 -12.16 -41.34 2.46
N GLY A 395 -13.35 -40.84 2.11
CA GLY A 395 -14.49 -40.66 3.03
C GLY A 395 -14.23 -39.60 4.11
N GLY A 396 -13.13 -38.88 4.01
CA GLY A 396 -12.90 -37.68 4.79
C GLY A 396 -13.69 -36.53 4.14
N TYR A 397 -14.53 -35.84 4.89
CA TYR A 397 -14.97 -34.51 4.49
C TYR A 397 -13.75 -33.70 4.08
N ASN A 398 -13.89 -32.86 3.03
CA ASN A 398 -12.81 -32.04 2.52
C ASN A 398 -12.06 -31.35 3.67
N LYS A 399 -10.92 -31.90 4.06
CA LYS A 399 -10.13 -31.34 5.17
C LYS A 399 -9.08 -30.41 4.56
N THR A 400 -9.52 -29.27 4.09
CA THR A 400 -8.65 -28.23 3.49
C THR A 400 -7.45 -27.90 4.38
N ASP A 401 -7.68 -27.83 5.68
CA ASP A 401 -6.66 -27.58 6.69
C ASP A 401 -5.55 -28.63 6.73
N MET A 402 -5.84 -29.89 6.30
CA MET A 402 -4.86 -30.98 6.22
C MET A 402 -4.29 -31.14 4.82
N ALA A 403 -5.12 -30.91 3.77
CA ALA A 403 -4.73 -31.11 2.37
C ALA A 403 -3.81 -30.02 1.84
N LEU A 404 -4.05 -28.78 2.24
CA LEU A 404 -3.39 -27.61 1.65
C LEU A 404 -2.25 -27.09 2.52
N GLY A 405 -1.08 -26.93 1.89
CA GLY A 405 0.11 -26.36 2.47
C GLY A 405 0.80 -25.38 1.49
N ARG A 406 1.89 -24.75 1.93
CA ARG A 406 2.66 -23.79 1.11
C ARG A 406 3.16 -24.38 -0.22
N ALA A 407 3.44 -25.67 -0.27
CA ALA A 407 3.87 -26.37 -1.48
C ALA A 407 2.79 -26.42 -2.58
N ASN A 408 1.53 -26.19 -2.24
CA ASN A 408 0.42 -26.20 -3.16
C ASN A 408 0.20 -24.89 -3.92
N ILE A 409 1.01 -23.86 -3.66
CA ILE A 409 0.93 -22.59 -4.34
C ILE A 409 1.69 -22.69 -5.67
N SER A 410 1.07 -22.29 -6.78
CA SER A 410 1.72 -22.24 -8.09
C SER A 410 2.79 -21.17 -8.09
N VAL A 411 4.03 -21.47 -8.53
CA VAL A 411 5.18 -20.54 -8.51
C VAL A 411 5.46 -20.04 -7.08
N ALA A 412 5.41 -20.95 -6.12
CA ALA A 412 5.04 -20.70 -4.74
C ALA A 412 5.98 -19.87 -3.90
N TRP A 413 7.29 -20.02 -4.10
CA TRP A 413 8.24 -19.50 -3.10
C TRP A 413 8.30 -17.98 -3.10
N GLU A 414 8.27 -17.36 -4.27
CA GLU A 414 8.34 -15.92 -4.46
C GLU A 414 7.13 -15.19 -3.84
N ILE A 415 5.94 -15.79 -3.97
CA ILE A 415 4.70 -15.27 -3.36
C ILE A 415 4.79 -15.37 -1.85
N VAL A 416 5.22 -16.54 -1.34
CA VAL A 416 5.37 -16.75 0.10
C VAL A 416 6.39 -15.80 0.71
N GLU A 417 7.47 -15.50 -0.01
CA GLU A 417 8.55 -14.64 0.47
C GLU A 417 8.07 -13.19 0.68
N VAL A 418 7.42 -12.61 -0.32
CA VAL A 418 7.07 -11.17 -0.34
C VAL A 418 5.79 -10.87 0.43
N ALA A 419 4.76 -11.72 0.35
CA ALA A 419 3.49 -11.49 1.04
C ALA A 419 3.66 -11.33 2.56
N ASP A 420 2.93 -10.41 3.17
CA ASP A 420 2.86 -10.27 4.63
C ASP A 420 1.90 -11.28 5.24
N PHE A 421 0.78 -11.52 4.54
CA PHE A 421 -0.19 -12.53 4.89
C PHE A 421 -0.53 -13.38 3.67
N LEU A 422 -0.63 -14.68 3.88
CA LEU A 422 -1.03 -15.64 2.87
C LEU A 422 -2.00 -16.65 3.47
N ALA A 423 -3.18 -16.74 2.91
CA ALA A 423 -4.18 -17.74 3.26
C ALA A 423 -4.45 -18.71 2.10
N LEU A 424 -4.67 -19.96 2.46
CA LEU A 424 -5.14 -21.03 1.58
C LEU A 424 -6.63 -21.19 1.81
N MET A 425 -7.40 -21.26 0.72
CA MET A 425 -8.86 -21.37 0.81
C MET A 425 -9.39 -22.51 -0.03
N ASN A 426 -10.49 -23.09 0.44
CA ASN A 426 -11.30 -24.02 -0.30
C ASN A 426 -12.76 -23.95 0.13
N ILE A 427 -13.66 -24.49 -0.70
CA ILE A 427 -15.07 -24.72 -0.34
C ILE A 427 -15.21 -26.14 0.16
N GLU A 428 -15.83 -26.33 1.29
CA GLU A 428 -16.20 -27.62 1.86
C GLU A 428 -17.72 -27.76 1.93
N ASN A 429 -18.24 -28.95 1.61
CA ASN A 429 -19.65 -29.29 1.76
C ASN A 429 -19.79 -30.32 2.88
N HIS A 430 -20.64 -30.05 3.86
CA HIS A 430 -20.96 -30.94 4.97
C HIS A 430 -22.46 -31.14 5.01
N GLY A 431 -22.95 -32.26 4.47
CA GLY A 431 -24.38 -32.49 4.25
C GLY A 431 -24.95 -31.37 3.35
N ASP A 432 -26.01 -30.72 3.84
CA ASP A 432 -26.66 -29.62 3.13
C ASP A 432 -26.00 -28.25 3.35
N ASN A 433 -24.93 -28.20 4.14
CA ASN A 433 -24.25 -26.95 4.44
C ASN A 433 -22.97 -26.78 3.61
N LYS A 434 -22.72 -25.55 3.16
CA LYS A 434 -21.55 -25.14 2.40
C LYS A 434 -20.73 -24.17 3.23
N PHE A 435 -19.42 -24.41 3.31
CA PHE A 435 -18.48 -23.61 4.09
C PHE A 435 -17.33 -23.11 3.23
N LEU A 436 -16.89 -21.87 3.48
CA LEU A 436 -15.58 -21.40 3.08
C LEU A 436 -14.59 -21.74 4.19
N VAL A 437 -13.55 -22.49 3.86
CA VAL A 437 -12.45 -22.79 4.78
C VAL A 437 -11.27 -21.91 4.40
N VAL A 438 -10.72 -21.21 5.37
CA VAL A 438 -9.57 -20.34 5.23
C VAL A 438 -8.52 -20.75 6.25
N LYS A 439 -7.29 -21.02 5.79
CA LYS A 439 -6.13 -21.37 6.63
C LYS A 439 -4.98 -20.40 6.36
N ALA A 440 -4.48 -19.76 7.40
CA ALA A 440 -3.27 -18.95 7.30
C ALA A 440 -2.06 -19.85 7.05
N ALA A 441 -1.38 -19.64 5.92
CA ALA A 441 -0.14 -20.33 5.56
C ALA A 441 1.10 -19.48 5.89
N LYS A 442 0.96 -18.16 5.91
CA LYS A 442 1.97 -17.20 6.36
C LYS A 442 1.29 -16.02 7.03
N GLN A 443 1.88 -15.58 8.12
CA GLN A 443 1.55 -14.33 8.80
C GLN A 443 2.87 -13.75 9.33
N ARG A 444 3.28 -12.59 8.82
CA ARG A 444 4.58 -11.99 9.17
C ARG A 444 4.57 -11.45 10.60
N ASP A 445 3.47 -10.83 11.00
CA ASP A 445 3.29 -10.20 12.33
C ASP A 445 2.18 -10.92 13.11
N LYS A 446 2.43 -12.20 13.46
CA LYS A 446 1.53 -12.92 14.36
C LYS A 446 1.68 -12.30 15.75
N ASP A 447 0.69 -11.53 16.18
CA ASP A 447 0.69 -10.96 17.52
C ASP A 447 0.73 -12.07 18.58
N ALA A 448 1.55 -11.85 19.62
CA ALA A 448 1.56 -12.70 20.80
C ALA A 448 0.19 -12.77 21.52
N GLN A 449 -0.76 -11.89 21.12
CA GLN A 449 -2.13 -11.88 21.62
C GLN A 449 -3.02 -12.99 21.04
N ASN A 450 -2.62 -13.67 19.97
CA ASN A 450 -3.29 -14.90 19.53
C ASN A 450 -2.90 -16.08 20.45
N THR A 451 -3.34 -16.02 21.70
CA THR A 451 -3.07 -17.00 22.74
C THR A 451 -3.71 -18.37 22.46
N GLU A 452 -4.65 -18.43 21.52
CA GLU A 452 -5.44 -19.63 21.21
C GLU A 452 -4.87 -20.49 20.08
N ASN A 453 -3.74 -20.11 19.44
CA ASN A 453 -3.13 -20.83 18.31
C ASN A 453 -4.12 -21.07 17.14
N ILE A 454 -4.99 -20.11 16.86
CA ILE A 454 -5.91 -20.18 15.73
C ILE A 454 -5.10 -20.04 14.43
N ILE A 455 -5.23 -21.04 13.55
CA ILE A 455 -4.56 -21.06 12.24
C ILE A 455 -5.54 -20.92 11.07
N GLY A 456 -6.83 -20.97 11.33
CA GLY A 456 -7.83 -20.87 10.28
C GLY A 456 -9.27 -20.90 10.85
N PHE A 457 -10.21 -20.89 9.95
CA PHE A 457 -11.63 -20.93 10.28
C PHE A 457 -12.46 -21.53 9.16
N ARG A 458 -13.70 -21.91 9.49
CA ARG A 458 -14.79 -22.25 8.57
C ARG A 458 -15.90 -21.26 8.74
N GLN A 459 -16.35 -20.66 7.63
CA GLN A 459 -17.46 -19.72 7.58
C GLN A 459 -18.57 -20.29 6.71
N PRO A 460 -19.80 -20.44 7.21
CA PRO A 460 -20.91 -20.92 6.42
C PRO A 460 -21.34 -19.88 5.37
N PHE A 461 -21.81 -20.36 4.22
CA PHE A 461 -22.57 -19.55 3.29
C PHE A 461 -24.00 -19.35 3.79
N VAL A 462 -24.68 -18.32 3.30
CA VAL A 462 -26.11 -18.04 3.65
C VAL A 462 -27.00 -19.25 3.28
N SER A 463 -26.68 -19.89 2.15
CA SER A 463 -27.28 -21.18 1.75
C SER A 463 -26.30 -21.94 0.86
N PRO A 464 -26.51 -23.24 0.57
CA PRO A 464 -25.62 -24.04 -0.28
C PRO A 464 -25.43 -23.47 -1.68
N ILE A 465 -26.43 -22.78 -2.23
CA ILE A 465 -26.40 -22.15 -3.55
C ILE A 465 -26.00 -20.67 -3.50
N SER A 466 -25.94 -20.06 -2.31
CA SER A 466 -25.62 -18.64 -2.16
C SER A 466 -24.17 -18.36 -2.53
N PHE A 467 -23.97 -17.17 -3.09
CA PHE A 467 -22.64 -16.58 -3.24
C PHE A 467 -22.18 -15.84 -1.95
N ALA A 468 -23.12 -15.41 -1.10
CA ALA A 468 -22.81 -14.68 0.11
C ALA A 468 -22.42 -15.61 1.26
N LEU A 469 -21.38 -15.24 1.99
CA LEU A 469 -21.08 -15.79 3.32
C LEU A 469 -22.00 -15.16 4.36
N ARG A 470 -22.38 -15.93 5.36
CA ARG A 470 -22.96 -15.39 6.57
C ARG A 470 -21.95 -14.45 7.27
N ASP A 471 -22.46 -13.54 8.08
CA ASP A 471 -21.70 -12.40 8.57
C ASP A 471 -21.87 -12.29 10.09
N ASP A 472 -20.80 -12.49 10.85
CA ASP A 472 -20.83 -12.49 12.32
C ASP A 472 -21.25 -11.13 12.90
N ILE A 473 -20.94 -10.03 12.21
CA ILE A 473 -21.25 -8.67 12.67
C ILE A 473 -22.72 -8.36 12.43
N THR A 474 -23.20 -8.58 11.20
CA THR A 474 -24.60 -8.31 10.84
C THR A 474 -25.57 -9.20 11.61
N GLU A 475 -25.23 -10.48 11.78
CA GLU A 475 -26.06 -11.42 12.54
C GLU A 475 -25.87 -11.29 14.06
N ASN A 476 -24.87 -10.51 14.48
CA ASN A 476 -24.53 -10.27 15.89
C ASN A 476 -24.31 -11.55 16.71
N VAL A 477 -23.80 -12.59 16.08
CA VAL A 477 -23.48 -13.88 16.71
C VAL A 477 -22.19 -14.44 16.14
N PRO A 478 -21.39 -15.20 16.92
CA PRO A 478 -20.24 -15.91 16.38
C PRO A 478 -20.72 -17.10 15.55
N ILE A 479 -20.41 -17.10 14.25
CA ILE A 479 -20.85 -18.13 13.30
C ILE A 479 -19.66 -18.99 12.84
N CYS A 480 -18.46 -18.43 12.83
CA CYS A 480 -17.28 -19.13 12.36
C CYS A 480 -16.82 -20.23 13.33
N GLU A 481 -16.39 -21.36 12.76
CA GLU A 481 -15.69 -22.41 13.49
C GLU A 481 -14.18 -22.20 13.36
N PHE A 482 -13.45 -22.15 14.48
CA PHE A 482 -11.99 -21.98 14.46
C PHE A 482 -11.24 -23.29 14.23
N ILE A 483 -10.12 -23.20 13.52
CA ILE A 483 -9.15 -24.28 13.33
C ILE A 483 -7.90 -23.94 14.14
N TYR A 484 -7.52 -24.85 15.05
CA TYR A 484 -6.42 -24.66 15.99
C TYR A 484 -5.19 -25.48 15.56
N GLU A 485 -4.00 -24.97 15.82
CA GLU A 485 -2.75 -25.68 15.62
C GLU A 485 -2.59 -26.83 16.63
N GLY A 486 -2.26 -28.05 16.15
CA GLY A 486 -1.95 -29.20 17.01
C GLY A 486 -3.15 -29.88 17.69
N LYS A 487 -4.37 -29.41 17.52
CA LYS A 487 -5.57 -30.10 18.02
C LYS A 487 -6.16 -30.98 16.93
N GLN A 488 -6.31 -32.30 17.21
CA GLN A 488 -7.16 -33.16 16.39
C GLN A 488 -8.61 -32.68 16.52
N ARG A 489 -9.33 -32.66 15.39
CA ARG A 489 -10.78 -32.35 15.38
C ARG A 489 -11.52 -33.26 16.36
N THR A 490 -12.03 -32.73 17.45
CA THR A 490 -13.20 -33.28 18.11
C THR A 490 -14.41 -32.95 17.23
N ASN A 491 -15.24 -33.96 16.94
CA ASN A 491 -16.44 -33.83 16.11
C ASN A 491 -17.47 -32.90 16.77
N TYR A 492 -17.27 -31.61 16.65
CA TYR A 492 -18.21 -30.59 17.20
C TYR A 492 -19.45 -30.34 16.33
N ILE A 493 -19.59 -31.03 15.19
CA ILE A 493 -20.69 -30.75 14.23
C ILE A 493 -21.99 -31.48 14.58
N ALA A 494 -21.99 -32.40 15.55
CA ALA A 494 -23.17 -33.27 15.80
C ALA A 494 -24.12 -32.81 16.90
N GLU A 495 -23.85 -31.80 17.69
CA GLU A 495 -24.68 -31.51 18.89
C GLU A 495 -25.34 -30.15 18.94
N ASN A 496 -25.17 -29.24 17.97
CA ASN A 496 -25.74 -27.89 18.01
C ASN A 496 -26.24 -27.36 16.64
N ILE A 497 -26.94 -28.19 15.86
CA ILE A 497 -27.76 -27.71 14.74
C ILE A 497 -29.19 -28.22 14.93
#